data_2f4a1aaf03e321693d050fc4e135a403
#
_entry.id   2f4a1aaf03e321693d050fc4e135a403
#
_cell.length_a   1.000
_cell.length_b   1.000
_cell.length_c   1.000
_cell.angle_alpha   90.00
_cell.angle_beta   90.00
_cell.angle_gamma   90.00
#
_symmetry.space_group_name_H-M   'P 1'
#
loop_
_entity.id
_entity.type
_entity.pdbx_description
1 polymer ?
#
loop_
_entity_poly.entity_id
_entity_poly.type
_entity_poly.pdbx_seq_one_letter_code
_entity_poly.pdbx_strand_id
1 'polypeptide(L)'
;MSLRGAALALAVAALLAGCGQAGADLFVVTRSGQGPGAALTLRVADDGFVRCNGGPRRRISDDQLLLAREIERELDGDAKQRTSRPPGPGSVLSYSVRLQSGTVRFSDTSPGISKEERKAAALTREVATGVCRLPR
;
A
#
# COMPACT_ATOMS: atom_id res chain seq x y z
N MET A 1 42.01 2.26 -52.92
CA MET A 1 40.84 2.75 -53.61
C MET A 1 39.61 2.22 -52.88
N SER A 2 38.78 3.11 -52.43
CA SER A 2 37.45 2.91 -51.84
C SER A 2 37.32 2.07 -50.58
N LEU A 3 37.68 2.67 -49.48
CA LEU A 3 37.18 2.37 -48.14
C LEU A 3 35.83 3.04 -47.99
N ARG A 4 34.73 2.32 -48.18
CA ARG A 4 33.38 2.76 -47.82
C ARG A 4 32.55 1.52 -47.49
N GLY A 5 32.19 1.30 -46.23
CA GLY A 5 31.21 0.30 -45.87
C GLY A 5 31.46 -0.43 -44.57
N ALA A 6 31.55 0.28 -43.45
CA ALA A 6 31.52 -0.37 -42.15
C ALA A 6 31.06 0.63 -41.08
N ALA A 7 29.81 1.04 -41.14
CA ALA A 7 29.23 1.86 -40.08
C ALA A 7 27.70 1.80 -40.13
N LEU A 8 27.09 0.64 -39.89
CA LEU A 8 25.63 0.53 -39.69
C LEU A 8 25.25 -0.83 -39.06
N ALA A 9 25.69 -1.09 -37.86
CA ALA A 9 25.22 -2.27 -37.10
C ALA A 9 25.42 -2.11 -35.60
N LEU A 10 25.03 -0.99 -35.00
CA LEU A 10 25.06 -0.82 -33.53
C LEU A 10 23.98 0.13 -33.03
N ALA A 11 22.72 -0.13 -33.36
CA ALA A 11 21.61 0.69 -32.85
C ALA A 11 20.28 -0.07 -32.69
N VAL A 12 20.28 -1.34 -32.27
CA VAL A 12 19.00 -2.07 -32.02
C VAL A 12 19.03 -2.92 -30.73
N ALA A 13 19.84 -2.60 -29.76
CA ALA A 13 19.92 -3.40 -28.53
C ALA A 13 19.48 -2.65 -27.26
N ALA A 14 18.67 -1.58 -27.35
CA ALA A 14 18.30 -0.78 -26.18
C ALA A 14 16.80 -0.65 -25.92
N LEU A 15 15.94 -1.56 -26.38
CA LEU A 15 14.49 -1.45 -26.22
C LEU A 15 13.80 -2.61 -25.49
N LEU A 16 14.51 -3.43 -24.72
CA LEU A 16 13.92 -4.56 -23.98
C LEU A 16 14.09 -4.49 -22.46
N ALA A 17 14.30 -3.32 -21.88
CA ALA A 17 14.36 -3.15 -20.42
C ALA A 17 13.04 -2.58 -19.83
N GLY A 18 11.89 -2.86 -20.45
CA GLY A 18 10.58 -2.36 -20.03
C GLY A 18 9.66 -3.34 -19.33
N CYS A 19 10.11 -4.54 -19.00
CA CYS A 19 9.28 -5.55 -18.35
C CYS A 19 9.61 -5.64 -16.86
N GLY A 20 8.83 -4.98 -16.00
CA GLY A 20 8.92 -5.21 -14.56
C GLY A 20 8.82 -3.97 -13.66
N GLN A 21 8.19 -2.90 -14.09
CA GLN A 21 7.85 -1.82 -13.17
C GLN A 21 6.79 -2.32 -12.19
N ALA A 22 7.09 -2.23 -10.89
CA ALA A 22 6.09 -2.46 -9.86
C ALA A 22 4.89 -1.54 -10.07
N GLY A 23 3.67 -2.04 -9.87
CA GLY A 23 2.47 -1.24 -9.94
C GLY A 23 2.53 -0.03 -8.99
N ALA A 24 1.81 1.03 -9.32
CA ALA A 24 1.70 2.19 -8.46
C ALA A 24 1.06 1.80 -7.11
N ASP A 25 1.47 2.47 -6.04
CA ASP A 25 0.85 2.29 -4.73
C ASP A 25 -0.58 2.83 -4.74
N LEU A 26 -1.52 2.01 -4.29
CA LEU A 26 -2.87 2.46 -3.94
C LEU A 26 -2.80 3.29 -2.65
N PHE A 27 -2.17 2.72 -1.63
CA PHE A 27 -1.94 3.40 -0.36
C PHE A 27 -0.84 2.71 0.45
N VAL A 28 -0.37 3.44 1.46
CA VAL A 28 0.56 2.93 2.48
C VAL A 28 -0.08 3.09 3.84
N VAL A 29 -0.24 1.98 4.56
CA VAL A 29 -0.70 1.99 5.94
C VAL A 29 0.49 1.93 6.88
N THR A 30 0.57 2.87 7.81
CA THR A 30 1.46 2.79 8.96
C THR A 30 0.59 2.51 10.18
N ARG A 31 0.78 1.33 10.77
CA ARG A 31 0.11 0.92 12.00
C ARG A 31 1.11 0.94 13.14
N SER A 32 0.69 1.46 14.28
CA SER A 32 1.47 1.47 15.53
C SER A 32 0.57 1.09 16.69
N GLY A 33 1.17 0.76 17.82
CA GLY A 33 0.40 0.43 19.02
C GLY A 33 1.14 -0.54 19.90
N GLN A 34 0.38 -1.24 20.76
CA GLN A 34 0.88 -2.15 21.77
C GLN A 34 0.78 -3.60 21.32
N GLY A 35 1.72 -4.41 21.77
CA GLY A 35 1.76 -5.84 21.52
C GLY A 35 2.64 -6.27 20.35
N PRO A 36 2.94 -7.58 20.27
CA PRO A 36 3.74 -8.14 19.21
C PRO A 36 3.02 -7.97 17.84
N GLY A 37 3.77 -7.60 16.82
CA GLY A 37 3.22 -7.39 15.48
C GLY A 37 2.38 -6.13 15.28
N ALA A 38 2.25 -5.26 16.30
CA ALA A 38 1.48 -4.01 16.18
C ALA A 38 2.10 -3.06 15.16
N ALA A 39 3.42 -2.88 15.19
CA ALA A 39 4.14 -2.02 14.27
C ALA A 39 4.19 -2.64 12.86
N LEU A 40 3.63 -1.93 11.88
CA LEU A 40 3.59 -2.38 10.49
C LEU A 40 3.59 -1.18 9.57
N THR A 41 4.45 -1.21 8.56
CA THR A 41 4.32 -0.40 7.35
C THR A 41 3.91 -1.31 6.21
N LEU A 42 2.68 -1.19 5.75
CA LEU A 42 2.10 -2.00 4.69
C LEU A 42 1.92 -1.15 3.44
N ARG A 43 2.66 -1.46 2.40
CA ARG A 43 2.52 -0.85 1.09
C ARG A 43 1.65 -1.74 0.22
N VAL A 44 0.57 -1.22 -0.31
CA VAL A 44 -0.39 -1.95 -1.17
C VAL A 44 -0.33 -1.36 -2.57
N ALA A 45 0.05 -2.18 -3.54
CA ALA A 45 0.17 -1.77 -4.94
C ALA A 45 -1.03 -2.23 -5.79
N ASP A 46 -1.31 -1.50 -6.86
CA ASP A 46 -2.44 -1.78 -7.77
C ASP A 46 -2.27 -3.06 -8.60
N ASP A 47 -1.07 -3.63 -8.62
CA ASP A 47 -0.78 -4.90 -9.29
C ASP A 47 -1.07 -6.16 -8.45
N GLY A 48 -1.65 -5.99 -7.26
CA GLY A 48 -2.00 -7.11 -6.36
C GLY A 48 -0.86 -7.59 -5.48
N PHE A 49 0.19 -6.80 -5.34
CA PHE A 49 1.30 -7.12 -4.43
C PHE A 49 1.35 -6.16 -3.26
N VAL A 50 1.87 -6.64 -2.16
CA VAL A 50 2.13 -5.86 -0.95
C VAL A 50 3.58 -6.03 -0.51
N ARG A 51 4.06 -5.06 0.27
CA ARG A 51 5.31 -5.16 1.02
C ARG A 51 5.03 -4.89 2.49
N CYS A 52 5.53 -5.76 3.34
CA CYS A 52 5.40 -5.68 4.78
C CYS A 52 6.74 -5.24 5.36
N ASN A 53 6.78 -4.08 6.01
CA ASN A 53 8.00 -3.54 6.64
C ASN A 53 9.22 -3.48 5.69
N GLY A 54 8.98 -3.07 4.43
CA GLY A 54 10.05 -2.99 3.42
C GLY A 54 10.56 -4.33 2.92
N GLY A 55 9.91 -5.43 3.27
CA GLY A 55 10.27 -6.78 2.87
C GLY A 55 9.95 -7.11 1.41
N PRO A 56 10.03 -8.39 1.02
CA PRO A 56 9.78 -8.82 -0.36
C PRO A 56 8.32 -8.61 -0.76
N ARG A 57 8.10 -8.53 -2.05
CA ARG A 57 6.74 -8.48 -2.62
C ARG A 57 6.01 -9.79 -2.32
N ARG A 58 4.79 -9.67 -1.83
CA ARG A 58 3.90 -10.79 -1.54
C ARG A 58 2.55 -10.57 -2.22
N ARG A 59 1.99 -11.61 -2.79
CA ARG A 59 0.70 -11.51 -3.47
C ARG A 59 -0.44 -11.53 -2.46
N ILE A 60 -1.42 -10.65 -2.66
CA ILE A 60 -2.73 -10.70 -1.99
C ILE A 60 -3.77 -11.37 -2.91
N SER A 61 -4.90 -11.78 -2.36
CA SER A 61 -5.98 -12.35 -3.15
C SER A 61 -6.66 -11.31 -4.03
N ASP A 62 -7.37 -11.75 -5.06
CA ASP A 62 -8.12 -10.85 -5.93
C ASP A 62 -9.21 -10.09 -5.16
N ASP A 63 -9.86 -10.72 -4.20
CA ASP A 63 -10.85 -10.08 -3.33
C ASP A 63 -10.20 -8.99 -2.46
N GLN A 64 -9.03 -9.25 -1.90
CA GLN A 64 -8.26 -8.25 -1.16
C GLN A 64 -7.83 -7.09 -2.04
N LEU A 65 -7.44 -7.33 -3.29
CA LEU A 65 -7.09 -6.28 -4.23
C LEU A 65 -8.32 -5.42 -4.60
N LEU A 66 -9.46 -6.04 -4.85
CA LEU A 66 -10.71 -5.31 -5.11
C LEU A 66 -11.11 -4.44 -3.92
N LEU A 67 -11.00 -4.99 -2.70
CA LEU A 67 -11.25 -4.22 -1.48
C LEU A 67 -10.24 -3.07 -1.30
N ALA A 68 -8.97 -3.28 -1.63
CA ALA A 68 -7.95 -2.23 -1.55
C ALA A 68 -8.26 -1.07 -2.53
N ARG A 69 -8.68 -1.37 -3.74
CA ARG A 69 -9.11 -0.36 -4.71
C ARG A 69 -10.36 0.40 -4.27
N GLU A 70 -11.30 -0.29 -3.65
CA GLU A 70 -12.49 0.33 -3.05
C GLU A 70 -12.08 1.30 -1.93
N ILE A 71 -11.23 0.87 -1.01
CA ILE A 71 -10.73 1.70 0.09
C ILE A 71 -10.03 2.94 -0.45
N GLU A 72 -9.14 2.79 -1.42
CA GLU A 72 -8.42 3.91 -2.04
C GLU A 72 -9.40 4.95 -2.60
N ARG A 73 -10.39 4.51 -3.37
CA ARG A 73 -11.38 5.39 -3.97
C ARG A 73 -12.28 6.08 -2.93
N GLU A 74 -12.70 5.35 -1.91
CA GLU A 74 -13.65 5.86 -0.90
C GLU A 74 -12.98 6.78 0.14
N LEU A 75 -11.70 6.54 0.46
CA LEU A 75 -10.94 7.40 1.38
C LEU A 75 -10.34 8.66 0.71
N ASP A 76 -10.38 8.79 -0.60
CA ASP A 76 -9.76 9.90 -1.33
C ASP A 76 -10.26 11.27 -0.83
N GLY A 77 -11.56 11.41 -0.58
CA GLY A 77 -12.14 12.65 -0.05
C GLY A 77 -11.61 12.99 1.34
N ASP A 78 -11.58 12.03 2.24
CA ASP A 78 -11.06 12.20 3.61
C ASP A 78 -9.56 12.48 3.59
N ALA A 79 -8.82 11.86 2.68
CA ALA A 79 -7.40 12.11 2.50
C ALA A 79 -7.11 13.54 2.03
N LYS A 80 -7.87 14.06 1.08
CA LYS A 80 -7.80 15.47 0.65
C LYS A 80 -8.05 16.44 1.79
N GLN A 81 -8.99 16.11 2.67
CA GLN A 81 -9.32 16.91 3.85
C GLN A 81 -8.35 16.69 5.01
N ARG A 82 -7.42 15.75 4.89
CA ARG A 82 -6.48 15.36 5.95
C ARG A 82 -7.21 14.95 7.23
N THR A 83 -8.29 14.20 7.10
CA THR A 83 -9.10 13.74 8.22
C THR A 83 -8.23 13.03 9.26
N SER A 84 -8.35 13.48 10.51
CA SER A 84 -7.63 12.92 11.65
C SER A 84 -8.60 12.79 12.82
N ARG A 85 -8.73 11.56 13.33
CA ARG A 85 -9.60 11.26 14.46
C ARG A 85 -8.77 10.92 15.69
N PRO A 86 -9.04 11.57 16.83
CA PRO A 86 -8.33 11.24 18.07
C PRO A 86 -8.67 9.81 18.52
N PRO A 87 -7.76 9.15 19.25
CA PRO A 87 -8.05 7.85 19.83
C PRO A 87 -9.18 7.97 20.88
N GLY A 88 -10.04 6.96 20.93
CA GLY A 88 -11.02 6.80 21.99
C GLY A 88 -10.46 6.00 23.17
N PRO A 89 -11.29 5.78 24.22
CA PRO A 89 -10.89 4.95 25.36
C PRO A 89 -10.51 3.53 24.93
N GLY A 90 -9.48 2.97 25.52
CA GLY A 90 -9.02 1.60 25.27
C GLY A 90 -8.33 1.40 23.91
N SER A 91 -7.86 2.47 23.28
CA SER A 91 -7.12 2.36 22.02
C SER A 91 -5.86 1.52 22.16
N VAL A 92 -5.71 0.55 21.29
CA VAL A 92 -4.55 -0.35 21.21
C VAL A 92 -3.75 -0.11 19.95
N LEU A 93 -4.42 0.18 18.83
CA LEU A 93 -3.80 0.35 17.52
C LEU A 93 -4.17 1.72 16.92
N SER A 94 -3.18 2.35 16.32
CA SER A 94 -3.33 3.60 15.56
C SER A 94 -2.95 3.36 14.11
N TYR A 95 -3.67 3.99 13.20
CA TYR A 95 -3.52 3.83 11.76
C TYR A 95 -3.28 5.18 11.10
N SER A 96 -2.37 5.20 10.16
CA SER A 96 -2.16 6.29 9.22
C SER A 96 -2.22 5.71 7.82
N VAL A 97 -3.22 6.10 7.04
CA VAL A 97 -3.41 5.63 5.66
C VAL A 97 -3.04 6.77 4.73
N ARG A 98 -1.93 6.63 4.04
CA ARG A 98 -1.44 7.62 3.09
C ARG A 98 -1.84 7.20 1.68
N LEU A 99 -2.68 8.03 1.06
CA LEU A 99 -3.05 7.95 -0.35
C LEU A 99 -2.26 9.01 -1.15
N GLN A 100 -2.40 9.01 -2.46
CA GLN A 100 -1.78 10.04 -3.31
C GLN A 100 -2.30 11.45 -2.95
N SER A 101 -3.58 11.58 -2.61
CA SER A 101 -4.24 12.85 -2.30
C SER A 101 -3.99 13.37 -0.88
N GLY A 102 -3.51 12.56 0.03
CA GLY A 102 -3.27 12.95 1.42
C GLY A 102 -3.30 11.77 2.38
N THR A 103 -3.41 12.06 3.66
CA THR A 103 -3.34 11.05 4.72
C THR A 103 -4.57 11.13 5.63
N VAL A 104 -5.12 9.96 5.95
CA VAL A 104 -6.20 9.78 6.93
C VAL A 104 -5.61 9.13 8.17
N ARG A 105 -5.93 9.65 9.36
CA ARG A 105 -5.46 9.11 10.65
C ARG A 105 -6.63 8.77 11.56
N PHE A 106 -6.57 7.61 12.19
CA PHE A 106 -7.57 7.14 13.14
C PHE A 106 -6.97 6.05 14.04
N SER A 107 -7.69 5.69 15.09
CA SER A 107 -7.37 4.53 15.92
C SER A 107 -8.52 3.50 15.87
N ASP A 108 -8.27 2.31 16.41
CA ASP A 108 -9.26 1.25 16.51
C ASP A 108 -10.52 1.66 17.32
N THR A 109 -10.39 2.65 18.22
CA THR A 109 -11.47 3.14 19.07
C THR A 109 -11.86 4.60 18.80
N SER A 110 -11.42 5.19 17.68
CA SER A 110 -11.74 6.59 17.39
C SER A 110 -13.24 6.84 17.33
N PRO A 111 -13.76 7.84 18.05
CA PRO A 111 -15.15 8.27 17.87
C PRO A 111 -15.42 8.70 16.43
N GLY A 112 -16.56 8.28 15.89
CA GLY A 112 -16.96 8.65 14.52
C GLY A 112 -16.16 7.98 13.42
N ILE A 113 -15.44 6.89 13.72
CA ILE A 113 -14.73 6.09 12.71
C ILE A 113 -15.67 5.71 11.56
N SER A 114 -15.26 5.97 10.32
CA SER A 114 -16.07 5.68 9.15
C SER A 114 -16.07 4.19 8.80
N LYS A 115 -17.01 3.79 7.94
CA LYS A 115 -17.05 2.43 7.40
C LYS A 115 -15.78 2.12 6.60
N GLU A 116 -15.29 3.09 5.85
CA GLU A 116 -14.10 2.97 5.01
C GLU A 116 -12.82 2.85 5.84
N GLU A 117 -12.71 3.61 6.91
CA GLU A 117 -11.61 3.47 7.88
C GLU A 117 -11.61 2.09 8.53
N ARG A 118 -12.79 1.57 8.90
CA ARG A 118 -12.91 0.19 9.41
C ARG A 118 -12.51 -0.86 8.39
N LYS A 119 -12.87 -0.69 7.11
CA LYS A 119 -12.42 -1.56 6.01
C LYS A 119 -10.89 -1.55 5.88
N ALA A 120 -10.27 -0.37 5.93
CA ALA A 120 -8.81 -0.25 5.86
C ALA A 120 -8.13 -0.96 7.05
N ALA A 121 -8.64 -0.81 8.26
CA ALA A 121 -8.13 -1.51 9.44
C ALA A 121 -8.30 -3.03 9.33
N ALA A 122 -9.45 -3.50 8.85
CA ALA A 122 -9.74 -4.92 8.67
C ALA A 122 -8.82 -5.56 7.62
N LEU A 123 -8.67 -4.94 6.45
CA LEU A 123 -7.76 -5.40 5.41
C LEU A 123 -6.32 -5.45 5.92
N THR A 124 -5.88 -4.41 6.62
CA THR A 124 -4.54 -4.35 7.21
C THR A 124 -4.31 -5.52 8.16
N ARG A 125 -5.28 -5.85 9.01
CA ARG A 125 -5.18 -6.98 9.94
C ARG A 125 -5.11 -8.32 9.22
N GLU A 126 -5.95 -8.54 8.23
CA GLU A 126 -5.96 -9.78 7.44
C GLU A 126 -4.64 -9.98 6.71
N VAL A 127 -4.14 -8.94 6.05
CA VAL A 127 -2.87 -9.00 5.34
C VAL A 127 -1.70 -9.17 6.31
N ALA A 128 -1.71 -8.47 7.44
CA ALA A 128 -0.66 -8.57 8.46
C ALA A 128 -0.50 -10.01 8.95
N THR A 129 -1.58 -10.70 9.23
CA THR A 129 -1.54 -12.08 9.77
C THR A 129 -1.43 -13.13 8.68
N GLY A 130 -2.19 -13.01 7.59
CA GLY A 130 -2.30 -14.02 6.55
C GLY A 130 -1.19 -13.95 5.50
N VAL A 131 -0.73 -12.77 5.14
CA VAL A 131 0.26 -12.54 4.09
C VAL A 131 1.62 -12.18 4.67
N CYS A 132 1.69 -11.19 5.56
CA CYS A 132 2.93 -10.78 6.22
C CYS A 132 3.38 -11.77 7.30
N ARG A 133 2.48 -12.61 7.81
CA ARG A 133 2.71 -13.60 8.86
C ARG A 133 3.21 -12.98 10.17
N LEU A 134 2.72 -11.80 10.50
CA LEU A 134 3.00 -11.14 11.76
C LEU A 134 2.25 -11.83 12.92
N PRO A 135 2.77 -11.78 14.16
CA PRO A 135 2.06 -12.26 15.33
C PRO A 135 0.70 -11.56 15.51
N ARG A 136 -0.23 -12.25 16.16
CA ARG A 136 -1.54 -11.70 16.56
C ARG A 136 -1.44 -11.00 17.90
#